data_95ec5ef030f506596c4e104d7cea0192
#
_entry.id   95ec5ef030f506596c4e104d7cea0192
#
_cell.length_a   1.000
_cell.length_b   1.000
_cell.length_c   1.000
_cell.angle_alpha   90.00
_cell.angle_beta   90.00
_cell.angle_gamma   90.00
#
_symmetry.space_group_name_H-M   'P 1'
#
loop_
_entity.id
_entity.type
_entity.pdbx_description
1 polymer ?
#
loop_
_entity_poly.entity_id
_entity_poly.type
_entity_poly.pdbx_seq_one_letter_code
_entity_poly.pdbx_strand_id
1 'polypeptide(L)'
;FTHSDGVEMDFHFAIDVVTDLAAILLECSVSGSVNLQDLDEYNTPARRIRITVTPEEHDAMNKALADFAQNPLEYDLSEMMDNEEIQEMARDVEALRKELYEAAGRNRDYHVKAEDVKSLLPDWEGADGCIATNRITVEGCKVGYCYREEPDGGWDSGWRFTAGDESDEYMDDPNNAGIYKLNTICNDDPDIIPLLNTPAPCAFERDENGVFQKIKDWKPDEDEEDPDMD
;
A
#
# COMPACT_ATOMS: atom_id res chain seq x y z
N PHE A 1 -0.02 -10.08 -23.02
CA PHE A 1 1.03 -10.82 -22.31
C PHE A 1 1.96 -11.48 -23.31
N THR A 2 3.25 -11.27 -23.19
CA THR A 2 4.24 -11.85 -24.12
C THR A 2 5.09 -12.87 -23.36
N HIS A 3 4.99 -14.11 -23.76
CA HIS A 3 5.81 -15.19 -23.22
C HIS A 3 7.31 -15.00 -23.56
N SER A 4 8.22 -15.65 -22.82
CA SER A 4 9.68 -15.51 -22.97
C SER A 4 10.22 -15.91 -24.35
N ASP A 5 9.46 -16.68 -25.14
CA ASP A 5 9.77 -17.05 -26.52
C ASP A 5 9.23 -16.04 -27.58
N GLY A 6 8.60 -14.94 -27.13
CA GLY A 6 8.06 -13.88 -27.96
C GLY A 6 6.64 -14.16 -28.50
N VAL A 7 5.98 -15.21 -28.02
CA VAL A 7 4.58 -15.51 -28.36
C VAL A 7 3.66 -14.61 -27.54
N GLU A 8 2.77 -13.87 -28.19
CA GLU A 8 1.69 -13.17 -27.52
C GLU A 8 0.60 -14.16 -27.10
N MET A 9 0.25 -14.12 -25.82
CA MET A 9 -0.85 -14.91 -25.26
C MET A 9 -2.02 -13.98 -24.90
N ASP A 10 -3.24 -14.44 -25.21
CA ASP A 10 -4.46 -13.80 -24.75
C ASP A 10 -4.64 -14.04 -23.24
N PHE A 11 -5.30 -13.13 -22.54
CA PHE A 11 -5.63 -13.30 -21.12
C PHE A 11 -6.60 -14.48 -20.88
N HIS A 12 -7.43 -14.85 -21.85
CA HIS A 12 -8.29 -16.03 -21.77
C HIS A 12 -7.53 -17.34 -21.59
N PHE A 13 -6.29 -17.42 -22.11
CA PHE A 13 -5.40 -18.58 -21.97
C PHE A 13 -4.41 -18.46 -20.82
N ALA A 14 -4.28 -17.31 -20.20
CA ALA A 14 -3.25 -17.01 -19.22
C ALA A 14 -3.82 -16.44 -17.91
N ILE A 15 -5.12 -16.61 -17.66
CA ILE A 15 -5.77 -16.03 -16.48
C ILE A 15 -5.19 -16.57 -15.17
N ASP A 16 -4.80 -17.83 -15.11
CA ASP A 16 -4.10 -18.45 -14.01
C ASP A 16 -2.76 -17.75 -13.73
N VAL A 17 -1.95 -17.51 -14.79
CA VAL A 17 -0.68 -16.78 -14.69
C VAL A 17 -0.91 -15.34 -14.25
N VAL A 18 -1.95 -14.68 -14.74
CA VAL A 18 -2.30 -13.30 -14.34
C VAL A 18 -2.69 -13.25 -12.87
N THR A 19 -3.43 -14.26 -12.40
CA THR A 19 -3.84 -14.39 -11.00
C THR A 19 -2.63 -14.61 -10.09
N ASP A 20 -1.73 -15.52 -10.47
CA ASP A 20 -0.49 -15.76 -9.72
C ASP A 20 0.39 -14.51 -9.64
N LEU A 21 0.55 -13.78 -10.75
CA LEU A 21 1.30 -12.52 -10.78
C LEU A 21 0.64 -11.46 -9.90
N ALA A 22 -0.69 -11.39 -9.87
CA ALA A 22 -1.42 -10.47 -9.00
C ALA A 22 -1.22 -10.79 -7.52
N ALA A 23 -1.23 -12.09 -7.14
CA ALA A 23 -0.97 -12.53 -5.78
C ALA A 23 0.47 -12.20 -5.34
N ILE A 24 1.46 -12.47 -6.20
CA ILE A 24 2.87 -12.11 -5.94
C ILE A 24 3.03 -10.59 -5.82
N LEU A 25 2.33 -9.82 -6.65
CA LEU A 25 2.39 -8.36 -6.62
C LEU A 25 1.77 -7.80 -5.34
N LEU A 26 0.66 -8.39 -4.88
CA LEU A 26 0.02 -8.05 -3.60
C LEU A 26 1.00 -8.31 -2.45
N GLU A 27 1.58 -9.51 -2.36
CA GLU A 27 2.57 -9.84 -1.34
C GLU A 27 3.79 -8.90 -1.38
N CYS A 28 4.31 -8.59 -2.57
CA CYS A 28 5.38 -7.58 -2.71
C CYS A 28 4.97 -6.19 -2.23
N SER A 29 3.67 -5.86 -2.28
CA SER A 29 3.18 -4.57 -1.82
C SER A 29 3.03 -4.49 -0.31
N VAL A 30 2.71 -5.61 0.32
CA VAL A 30 2.53 -5.74 1.78
C VAL A 30 3.87 -5.97 2.47
N SER A 31 4.61 -7.00 2.02
CA SER A 31 5.86 -7.46 2.69
C SER A 31 7.14 -6.91 2.03
N GLY A 32 7.02 -6.08 0.99
CA GLY A 32 8.14 -5.52 0.23
C GLY A 32 8.85 -6.51 -0.70
N SER A 33 8.68 -7.82 -0.53
CA SER A 33 9.26 -8.88 -1.34
C SER A 33 8.61 -10.22 -1.04
N VAL A 34 8.65 -11.15 -1.98
CA VAL A 34 8.20 -12.53 -1.80
C VAL A 34 9.40 -13.47 -1.84
N ASN A 35 9.38 -14.54 -1.03
CA ASN A 35 10.38 -15.60 -1.11
C ASN A 35 9.89 -16.66 -2.10
N LEU A 36 10.65 -16.91 -3.16
CA LEU A 36 10.28 -17.88 -4.19
C LEU A 36 10.08 -19.30 -3.65
N GLN A 37 10.74 -19.65 -2.55
CA GLN A 37 10.56 -20.94 -1.90
C GLN A 37 9.14 -21.13 -1.36
N ASP A 38 8.46 -20.05 -0.97
CA ASP A 38 7.09 -20.09 -0.47
C ASP A 38 6.06 -20.33 -1.62
N LEU A 39 6.47 -20.12 -2.87
CA LEU A 39 5.65 -20.35 -4.07
C LEU A 39 5.85 -21.78 -4.64
N ASP A 40 7.03 -22.38 -4.43
CA ASP A 40 7.36 -23.74 -4.89
C ASP A 40 8.31 -24.40 -3.90
N GLU A 41 7.74 -25.24 -3.02
CA GLU A 41 8.46 -25.90 -1.94
C GLU A 41 9.51 -26.92 -2.44
N TYR A 42 9.39 -27.42 -3.68
CA TYR A 42 10.10 -28.61 -4.10
C TYR A 42 11.39 -28.36 -4.88
N ASN A 43 11.51 -27.21 -5.58
CA ASN A 43 12.64 -27.00 -6.51
C ASN A 43 13.25 -25.60 -6.49
N THR A 44 12.72 -24.67 -5.71
CA THR A 44 13.17 -23.29 -5.77
C THR A 44 14.06 -22.95 -4.59
N PRO A 45 15.29 -22.46 -4.81
CA PRO A 45 16.16 -22.00 -3.72
C PRO A 45 15.53 -20.79 -3.01
N ALA A 46 15.74 -20.69 -1.69
CA ALA A 46 15.34 -19.54 -0.91
C ALA A 46 15.95 -18.24 -1.52
N ARG A 47 15.13 -17.52 -2.25
CA ARG A 47 15.50 -16.26 -2.91
C ARG A 47 14.34 -15.29 -2.83
N ARG A 48 14.58 -14.13 -2.24
CA ARG A 48 13.59 -13.05 -2.22
C ARG A 48 13.64 -12.28 -3.53
N ILE A 49 12.47 -12.05 -4.08
CA ILE A 49 12.27 -11.21 -5.27
C ILE A 49 11.28 -10.09 -4.95
N ARG A 50 11.37 -9.02 -5.70
CA ARG A 50 10.37 -7.97 -5.76
C ARG A 50 10.00 -7.77 -7.22
N ILE A 51 8.70 -7.81 -7.51
CA ILE A 51 8.19 -7.42 -8.82
C ILE A 51 7.59 -6.02 -8.74
N THR A 52 7.70 -5.31 -9.84
CA THR A 52 7.04 -4.03 -10.06
C THR A 52 6.43 -4.04 -11.44
N VAL A 53 5.29 -3.39 -11.60
CA VAL A 53 4.57 -3.28 -12.87
C VAL A 53 4.32 -1.80 -13.17
N THR A 54 4.19 -1.48 -14.44
CA THR A 54 3.83 -0.14 -14.90
C THR A 54 2.35 0.15 -14.65
N PRO A 55 1.90 1.41 -14.67
CA PRO A 55 0.48 1.75 -14.57
C PRO A 55 -0.38 1.05 -15.63
N GLU A 56 0.12 0.94 -16.87
CA GLU A 56 -0.58 0.27 -17.97
C GLU A 56 -0.72 -1.24 -17.72
N GLU A 57 0.30 -1.88 -17.16
CA GLU A 57 0.26 -3.30 -16.77
C GLU A 57 -0.72 -3.51 -15.60
N HIS A 58 -0.76 -2.60 -14.63
CA HIS A 58 -1.76 -2.62 -13.56
C HIS A 58 -3.18 -2.54 -14.12
N ASP A 59 -3.44 -1.61 -15.05
CA ASP A 59 -4.76 -1.45 -15.68
C ASP A 59 -5.16 -2.70 -16.46
N ALA A 60 -4.22 -3.31 -17.18
CA ALA A 60 -4.46 -4.53 -17.95
C ALA A 60 -4.80 -5.71 -17.03
N MET A 61 -4.03 -5.90 -15.94
CA MET A 61 -4.28 -6.94 -14.95
C MET A 61 -5.64 -6.74 -14.26
N ASN A 62 -5.93 -5.52 -13.79
CA ASN A 62 -7.21 -5.22 -13.13
C ASN A 62 -8.41 -5.52 -14.04
N LYS A 63 -8.33 -5.17 -15.34
CA LYS A 63 -9.37 -5.48 -16.31
C LYS A 63 -9.53 -6.99 -16.54
N ALA A 64 -8.41 -7.71 -16.70
CA ALA A 64 -8.44 -9.17 -16.92
C ALA A 64 -9.05 -9.91 -15.72
N LEU A 65 -8.64 -9.56 -14.50
CA LEU A 65 -9.19 -10.15 -13.28
C LEU A 65 -10.68 -9.82 -13.10
N ALA A 66 -11.08 -8.59 -13.39
CA ALA A 66 -12.48 -8.18 -13.31
C ALA A 66 -13.36 -8.88 -14.35
N ASP A 67 -12.87 -9.06 -15.57
CA ASP A 67 -13.58 -9.75 -16.64
C ASP A 67 -13.76 -11.23 -16.31
N PHE A 68 -12.72 -11.91 -15.88
CA PHE A 68 -12.81 -13.29 -15.42
C PHE A 68 -13.78 -13.47 -14.25
N ALA A 69 -13.72 -12.59 -13.26
CA ALA A 69 -14.63 -12.63 -12.12
C ALA A 69 -16.11 -12.49 -12.52
N GLN A 70 -16.40 -11.73 -13.57
CA GLN A 70 -17.76 -11.51 -14.09
C GLN A 70 -18.21 -12.60 -15.07
N ASN A 71 -17.30 -13.11 -15.89
CA ASN A 71 -17.58 -13.98 -17.02
C ASN A 71 -16.73 -15.27 -17.02
N PRO A 72 -16.59 -16.00 -15.87
CA PRO A 72 -15.64 -17.10 -15.75
C PRO A 72 -15.88 -18.25 -16.75
N LEU A 73 -17.14 -18.47 -17.18
CA LEU A 73 -17.50 -19.51 -18.12
C LEU A 73 -17.12 -19.20 -19.58
N GLU A 74 -16.69 -17.99 -19.87
CA GLU A 74 -16.19 -17.60 -21.20
C GLU A 74 -14.70 -17.90 -21.38
N TYR A 75 -14.02 -18.35 -20.31
CA TYR A 75 -12.61 -18.69 -20.32
C TYR A 75 -12.38 -20.19 -20.57
N ASP A 76 -11.27 -20.54 -21.20
CA ASP A 76 -10.93 -21.94 -21.55
C ASP A 76 -10.78 -22.84 -20.31
N LEU A 77 -10.50 -22.27 -19.14
CA LEU A 77 -10.52 -22.98 -17.87
C LEU A 77 -11.87 -23.67 -17.59
N SER A 78 -12.97 -23.14 -18.11
CA SER A 78 -14.30 -23.75 -17.98
C SER A 78 -14.43 -25.09 -18.68
N GLU A 79 -13.53 -25.44 -19.62
CA GLU A 79 -13.46 -26.74 -20.26
C GLU A 79 -12.71 -27.77 -19.41
N MET A 80 -11.92 -27.34 -18.42
CA MET A 80 -11.07 -28.20 -17.59
C MET A 80 -11.56 -28.33 -16.15
N MET A 81 -12.42 -27.43 -15.69
CA MET A 81 -12.97 -27.36 -14.34
C MET A 81 -14.48 -27.52 -14.37
N ASP A 82 -15.08 -28.03 -13.30
CA ASP A 82 -16.53 -28.00 -13.21
C ASP A 82 -17.07 -26.60 -12.91
N ASN A 83 -18.40 -26.40 -13.13
CA ASN A 83 -19.00 -25.09 -12.98
C ASN A 83 -18.95 -24.53 -11.56
N GLU A 84 -18.88 -25.38 -10.53
CA GLU A 84 -18.81 -24.94 -9.14
C GLU A 84 -17.40 -24.48 -8.81
N GLU A 85 -16.38 -25.24 -9.24
CA GLU A 85 -14.96 -24.92 -9.05
C GLU A 85 -14.58 -23.58 -9.73
N ILE A 86 -15.01 -23.38 -10.99
CA ILE A 86 -14.68 -22.13 -11.71
C ILE A 86 -15.40 -20.92 -11.12
N GLN A 87 -16.60 -21.06 -10.56
CA GLN A 87 -17.32 -20.01 -9.86
C GLN A 87 -16.66 -19.70 -8.50
N GLU A 88 -16.09 -20.68 -7.81
CA GLU A 88 -15.31 -20.47 -6.60
C GLU A 88 -14.03 -19.71 -6.92
N MET A 89 -13.27 -20.13 -7.93
CA MET A 89 -12.09 -19.43 -8.41
C MET A 89 -12.40 -17.97 -8.80
N ALA A 90 -13.52 -17.72 -9.46
CA ALA A 90 -13.94 -16.37 -9.84
C ALA A 90 -14.18 -15.47 -8.60
N ARG A 91 -14.74 -16.03 -7.51
CA ARG A 91 -14.88 -15.29 -6.24
C ARG A 91 -13.55 -14.98 -5.60
N ASP A 92 -12.62 -15.93 -5.62
CA ASP A 92 -11.27 -15.75 -5.05
C ASP A 92 -10.46 -14.72 -5.85
N VAL A 93 -10.56 -14.77 -7.17
CA VAL A 93 -9.94 -13.77 -8.08
C VAL A 93 -10.51 -12.37 -7.84
N GLU A 94 -11.83 -12.23 -7.64
CA GLU A 94 -12.42 -10.93 -7.32
C GLU A 94 -12.00 -10.43 -5.94
N ALA A 95 -11.85 -11.32 -4.94
CA ALA A 95 -11.33 -10.95 -3.63
C ALA A 95 -9.88 -10.45 -3.74
N LEU A 96 -9.02 -11.19 -4.44
CA LEU A 96 -7.62 -10.80 -4.71
C LEU A 96 -7.55 -9.46 -5.46
N ARG A 97 -8.38 -9.28 -6.50
CA ARG A 97 -8.44 -8.03 -7.26
C ARG A 97 -8.80 -6.84 -6.37
N LYS A 98 -9.80 -6.99 -5.52
CA LYS A 98 -10.22 -5.95 -4.57
C LYS A 98 -9.10 -5.62 -3.59
N GLU A 99 -8.46 -6.61 -3.02
CA GLU A 99 -7.35 -6.41 -2.11
C GLU A 99 -6.17 -5.70 -2.79
N LEU A 100 -5.83 -6.12 -4.01
CA LEU A 100 -4.72 -5.51 -4.75
C LEU A 100 -5.01 -4.09 -5.24
N TYR A 101 -6.23 -3.78 -5.67
CA TYR A 101 -6.54 -2.53 -6.38
C TYR A 101 -7.47 -1.59 -5.62
N GLU A 102 -8.32 -2.09 -4.71
CA GLU A 102 -9.28 -1.30 -3.95
C GLU A 102 -8.82 -1.08 -2.52
N ALA A 103 -8.46 -2.14 -1.80
CA ALA A 103 -8.00 -2.03 -0.42
C ALA A 103 -6.58 -1.45 -0.30
N ALA A 104 -5.68 -1.75 -1.27
CA ALA A 104 -4.30 -1.25 -1.27
C ALA A 104 -4.16 0.21 -1.71
N GLY A 105 -5.24 0.95 -1.91
CA GLY A 105 -5.21 2.38 -2.23
C GLY A 105 -4.57 2.75 -3.57
N ARG A 106 -4.36 1.79 -4.47
CA ARG A 106 -3.70 2.03 -5.77
C ARG A 106 -4.58 2.74 -6.79
N ASN A 107 -5.90 2.72 -6.62
CA ASN A 107 -6.85 3.52 -7.39
C ASN A 107 -7.22 4.84 -6.69
N ARG A 108 -6.45 5.26 -5.69
CA ARG A 108 -6.68 6.56 -5.06
C ARG A 108 -6.25 7.66 -5.99
N ASP A 109 -7.12 8.62 -6.19
CA ASP A 109 -6.81 9.85 -6.92
C ASP A 109 -6.01 10.78 -5.99
N TYR A 110 -4.71 10.49 -5.84
CA TYR A 110 -3.83 11.25 -4.97
C TYR A 110 -3.82 12.74 -5.32
N HIS A 111 -3.80 13.59 -4.29
CA HIS A 111 -3.74 15.05 -4.43
C HIS A 111 -2.51 15.49 -5.22
N VAL A 112 -1.32 14.99 -4.86
CA VAL A 112 -0.09 15.20 -5.64
C VAL A 112 0.10 13.99 -6.56
N LYS A 113 0.08 14.25 -7.88
CA LYS A 113 0.27 13.20 -8.88
C LYS A 113 1.72 12.72 -8.90
N ALA A 114 1.94 11.45 -9.27
CA ALA A 114 3.26 10.83 -9.27
C ALA A 114 4.29 11.61 -10.11
N GLU A 115 3.86 12.17 -11.25
CA GLU A 115 4.68 12.97 -12.14
C GLU A 115 5.06 14.36 -11.57
N ASP A 116 4.31 14.86 -10.58
CA ASP A 116 4.54 16.14 -9.92
C ASP A 116 5.39 16.04 -8.65
N VAL A 117 5.65 14.80 -8.17
CA VAL A 117 6.45 14.57 -6.96
C VAL A 117 7.90 15.03 -7.18
N LYS A 118 8.35 15.93 -6.34
CA LYS A 118 9.71 16.48 -6.35
C LYS A 118 10.57 15.83 -5.27
N SER A 119 11.87 15.73 -5.50
CA SER A 119 12.82 15.33 -4.45
C SER A 119 13.06 16.51 -3.51
N LEU A 120 12.35 16.53 -2.38
CA LEU A 120 12.44 17.57 -1.34
C LEU A 120 13.36 17.19 -0.19
N LEU A 121 13.73 15.90 -0.10
CA LEU A 121 14.61 15.34 0.92
C LEU A 121 15.82 14.64 0.30
N PRO A 122 16.64 15.30 -0.52
CA PRO A 122 17.73 14.66 -1.28
C PRO A 122 18.85 14.10 -0.37
N ASP A 123 19.00 14.69 0.83
CA ASP A 123 20.07 14.34 1.78
C ASP A 123 19.51 13.60 3.01
N TRP A 124 18.29 13.03 2.92
CA TRP A 124 17.71 12.27 4.03
C TRP A 124 18.46 10.96 4.23
N GLU A 125 18.92 10.74 5.44
CA GLU A 125 19.61 9.52 5.86
C GLU A 125 18.72 8.70 6.81
N GLY A 126 18.65 7.40 6.60
CA GLY A 126 17.89 6.45 7.43
C GLY A 126 16.55 6.04 6.81
N ALA A 127 15.70 5.45 7.65
CA ALA A 127 14.36 5.00 7.26
C ALA A 127 13.50 6.19 6.84
N ASP A 128 12.79 6.06 5.72
CA ASP A 128 11.97 7.12 5.12
C ASP A 128 10.47 6.77 5.04
N GLY A 129 10.09 5.61 5.56
CA GLY A 129 8.69 5.20 5.65
C GLY A 129 7.93 5.96 6.74
N CYS A 130 6.67 6.29 6.48
CA CYS A 130 5.76 6.93 7.43
C CYS A 130 4.32 6.51 7.17
N ILE A 131 3.43 6.79 8.11
CA ILE A 131 1.98 6.59 7.92
C ILE A 131 1.32 7.96 7.80
N ALA A 132 0.37 8.08 6.86
CA ALA A 132 -0.43 9.28 6.70
C ALA A 132 -1.87 8.94 6.33
N THR A 133 -2.82 9.80 6.74
CA THR A 133 -4.24 9.63 6.42
C THR A 133 -4.56 10.08 4.99
N ASN A 134 -5.66 9.55 4.45
CA ASN A 134 -6.14 9.94 3.12
C ASN A 134 -6.63 11.39 3.07
N ARG A 135 -6.96 11.98 4.22
CA ARG A 135 -7.25 13.42 4.32
C ARG A 135 -6.12 14.24 3.72
N ILE A 136 -4.86 13.83 3.94
CA ILE A 136 -3.68 14.52 3.39
C ILE A 136 -3.45 14.09 1.94
N THR A 137 -3.28 12.79 1.72
CA THR A 137 -2.74 12.28 0.45
C THR A 137 -3.74 12.24 -0.70
N VAL A 138 -5.04 12.17 -0.39
CA VAL A 138 -6.14 12.10 -1.38
C VAL A 138 -6.94 13.40 -1.41
N GLU A 139 -7.35 13.90 -0.23
CA GLU A 139 -8.19 15.09 -0.16
C GLU A 139 -7.39 16.41 -0.19
N GLY A 140 -6.05 16.35 -0.04
CA GLY A 140 -5.16 17.50 -0.11
C GLY A 140 -5.23 18.40 1.12
N CYS A 141 -5.70 17.89 2.26
CA CYS A 141 -5.65 18.62 3.52
C CYS A 141 -4.20 18.81 3.96
N LYS A 142 -3.92 19.91 4.62
CA LYS A 142 -2.64 20.12 5.29
C LYS A 142 -2.50 19.19 6.50
N VAL A 143 -1.27 18.86 6.84
CA VAL A 143 -0.97 18.19 8.11
C VAL A 143 -1.36 19.11 9.26
N GLY A 144 -2.34 18.73 10.06
CA GLY A 144 -2.77 19.47 11.26
C GLY A 144 -2.12 18.94 12.53
N TYR A 145 -1.95 17.63 12.60
CA TYR A 145 -1.29 16.97 13.72
C TYR A 145 -0.31 15.93 13.20
N CYS A 146 0.86 15.84 13.81
CA CYS A 146 1.82 14.79 13.53
C CYS A 146 2.63 14.43 14.78
N TYR A 147 3.07 13.19 14.82
CA TYR A 147 3.89 12.70 15.91
C TYR A 147 4.97 11.74 15.39
N ARG A 148 5.99 11.58 16.21
CA ARG A 148 7.06 10.62 15.98
C ARG A 148 7.21 9.73 17.21
N GLU A 149 7.05 8.45 17.02
CA GLU A 149 7.25 7.38 17.98
C GLU A 149 8.51 6.58 17.67
N GLU A 150 8.87 5.63 18.53
CA GLU A 150 9.95 4.71 18.23
C GLU A 150 9.62 3.90 16.95
N PRO A 151 10.56 3.80 16.00
CA PRO A 151 10.32 3.13 14.74
C PRO A 151 9.96 1.64 14.88
N ASP A 152 8.97 1.18 14.13
CA ASP A 152 8.65 -0.23 14.00
C ASP A 152 9.39 -0.82 12.77
N GLY A 153 10.59 -1.32 13.01
CA GLY A 153 11.43 -1.94 11.99
C GLY A 153 12.28 -0.98 11.16
N GLY A 154 13.07 -1.56 10.24
CA GLY A 154 14.12 -0.84 9.50
C GLY A 154 13.64 0.09 8.38
N TRP A 155 12.37 0.04 8.01
CA TRP A 155 11.76 0.89 6.98
C TRP A 155 11.10 2.14 7.56
N ASP A 156 10.68 2.09 8.82
CA ASP A 156 9.86 3.10 9.48
C ASP A 156 10.71 4.24 10.05
N SER A 157 10.32 5.46 9.78
CA SER A 157 10.91 6.66 10.38
C SER A 157 10.31 7.02 11.74
N GLY A 158 9.23 6.34 12.14
CA GLY A 158 8.42 6.63 13.31
C GLY A 158 7.40 7.77 13.11
N TRP A 159 7.40 8.47 11.97
CA TRP A 159 6.48 9.57 11.73
C TRP A 159 5.07 9.12 11.33
N ARG A 160 4.06 9.78 11.93
CA ARG A 160 2.63 9.62 11.66
C ARG A 160 2.02 11.00 11.41
N PHE A 161 1.23 11.14 10.34
CA PHE A 161 0.67 12.40 9.88
C PHE A 161 -0.84 12.31 9.72
N THR A 162 -1.58 13.25 10.32
CA THR A 162 -3.02 13.39 10.22
C THR A 162 -3.39 14.84 9.88
N ALA A 163 -4.60 15.06 9.36
CA ALA A 163 -5.12 16.40 9.17
C ALA A 163 -5.52 17.05 10.49
N GLY A 164 -5.70 16.25 11.56
CA GLY A 164 -6.03 16.70 12.91
C GLY A 164 -7.53 16.94 13.15
N ASP A 165 -8.36 16.63 12.16
CA ASP A 165 -9.83 16.70 12.25
C ASP A 165 -10.52 15.35 11.94
N GLU A 166 -9.74 14.26 11.86
CA GLU A 166 -10.27 12.93 11.70
C GLU A 166 -11.09 12.50 12.93
N SER A 167 -12.24 11.89 12.68
CA SER A 167 -13.03 11.27 13.75
C SER A 167 -12.47 9.91 14.15
N ASP A 168 -12.79 9.44 15.34
CA ASP A 168 -12.43 8.09 15.80
C ASP A 168 -12.90 7.02 14.82
N GLU A 169 -14.16 7.12 14.33
CA GLU A 169 -14.70 6.21 13.30
C GLU A 169 -13.89 6.21 11.99
N TYR A 170 -13.33 7.38 11.60
CA TYR A 170 -12.43 7.48 10.44
C TYR A 170 -11.10 6.79 10.70
N MET A 171 -10.53 6.97 11.88
CA MET A 171 -9.25 6.39 12.27
C MET A 171 -9.32 4.87 12.49
N ASP A 172 -10.48 4.35 12.88
CA ASP A 172 -10.73 2.92 13.06
C ASP A 172 -10.73 2.13 11.73
N ASP A 173 -10.94 2.80 10.58
CA ASP A 173 -10.88 2.14 9.27
C ASP A 173 -9.44 2.18 8.72
N PRO A 174 -8.73 1.04 8.66
CA PRO A 174 -7.36 0.98 8.16
C PRO A 174 -7.22 1.41 6.68
N ASN A 175 -8.32 1.43 5.93
CA ASN A 175 -8.34 1.94 4.55
C ASN A 175 -8.19 3.47 4.47
N ASN A 176 -8.37 4.18 5.57
CA ASN A 176 -8.26 5.64 5.62
C ASN A 176 -6.83 6.14 5.83
N ALA A 177 -5.86 5.24 6.01
CA ALA A 177 -4.44 5.57 6.10
C ALA A 177 -3.62 4.71 5.13
N GLY A 178 -2.35 5.06 4.96
CA GLY A 178 -1.42 4.30 4.14
C GLY A 178 0.02 4.55 4.53
N ILE A 179 0.90 3.64 4.05
CA ILE A 179 2.35 3.75 4.21
C ILE A 179 2.92 4.52 3.02
N TYR A 180 3.67 5.57 3.30
CA TYR A 180 4.27 6.45 2.32
C TYR A 180 5.75 6.69 2.62
N LYS A 181 6.46 7.29 1.66
CA LYS A 181 7.76 7.89 1.94
C LYS A 181 7.59 9.29 2.52
N LEU A 182 8.45 9.69 3.44
CA LEU A 182 8.48 11.07 3.97
C LEU A 182 8.49 12.11 2.85
N ASN A 183 9.25 11.86 1.78
CA ASN A 183 9.29 12.76 0.62
C ASN A 183 7.92 12.93 -0.05
N THR A 184 7.06 11.91 -0.04
CA THR A 184 5.70 12.02 -0.58
C THR A 184 4.90 13.01 0.26
N ILE A 185 4.86 12.84 1.57
CA ILE A 185 4.11 13.73 2.46
C ILE A 185 4.67 15.15 2.45
N CYS A 186 5.99 15.32 2.27
CA CYS A 186 6.59 16.64 2.06
C CYS A 186 6.11 17.34 0.78
N ASN A 187 5.69 16.59 -0.24
CA ASN A 187 5.10 17.18 -1.45
C ASN A 187 3.64 17.61 -1.21
N ASP A 188 2.89 16.90 -0.38
CA ASP A 188 1.55 17.31 0.05
C ASP A 188 1.62 18.52 0.99
N ASP A 189 2.57 18.51 1.93
CA ASP A 189 2.78 19.60 2.89
C ASP A 189 4.26 19.86 3.21
N PRO A 190 4.92 20.81 2.51
CA PRO A 190 6.32 21.14 2.76
C PRO A 190 6.61 21.72 4.14
N ASP A 191 5.60 22.20 4.86
CA ASP A 191 5.77 22.82 6.19
C ASP A 191 6.24 21.79 7.26
N ILE A 192 6.11 20.47 6.98
CA ILE A 192 6.61 19.43 7.88
C ILE A 192 8.13 19.23 7.81
N ILE A 193 8.79 19.66 6.73
CA ILE A 193 10.22 19.39 6.51
C ILE A 193 11.10 19.81 7.70
N PRO A 194 10.90 21.00 8.29
CA PRO A 194 11.71 21.42 9.46
C PRO A 194 11.55 20.54 10.70
N LEU A 195 10.45 19.76 10.78
CA LEU A 195 10.13 18.93 11.95
C LEU A 195 10.82 17.58 11.89
N LEU A 196 11.11 17.07 10.69
CA LEU A 196 11.48 15.67 10.46
C LEU A 196 12.72 15.20 11.19
N ASN A 197 13.66 16.11 11.51
CA ASN A 197 14.87 15.80 12.28
C ASN A 197 14.66 15.81 13.80
N THR A 198 13.43 16.06 14.29
CA THR A 198 13.17 16.03 15.74
C THR A 198 13.22 14.59 16.23
N PRO A 199 13.99 14.31 17.31
CA PRO A 199 14.06 12.96 17.89
C PRO A 199 12.70 12.50 18.43
N ALA A 200 12.44 11.18 18.32
CA ALA A 200 11.34 10.52 19.01
C ALA A 200 11.57 10.46 20.53
N PRO A 201 10.53 10.44 21.37
CA PRO A 201 9.16 10.73 21.00
C PRO A 201 8.89 12.25 20.90
N CYS A 202 8.05 12.66 19.97
CA CYS A 202 7.61 14.05 19.86
C CYS A 202 6.27 14.16 19.11
N ALA A 203 5.53 15.23 19.36
CA ALA A 203 4.33 15.57 18.59
C ALA A 203 4.23 17.07 18.36
N PHE A 204 3.53 17.41 17.29
CA PHE A 204 3.26 18.78 16.85
C PHE A 204 1.82 18.91 16.42
N GLU A 205 1.24 20.07 16.74
CA GLU A 205 -0.08 20.46 16.29
C GLU A 205 0.01 21.81 15.58
N ARG A 206 -0.75 21.99 14.51
CA ARG A 206 -0.80 23.26 13.74
C ARG A 206 -1.79 24.20 14.40
N ASP A 207 -1.34 25.40 14.75
CA ASP A 207 -2.18 26.43 15.35
C ASP A 207 -3.06 27.16 14.31
N GLU A 208 -3.93 28.05 14.77
CA GLU A 208 -4.85 28.84 13.95
C GLU A 208 -4.13 29.71 12.89
N ASN A 209 -2.84 29.99 13.08
CA ASN A 209 -2.01 30.75 12.14
C ASN A 209 -1.28 29.86 11.13
N GLY A 210 -1.49 28.54 11.21
CA GLY A 210 -0.86 27.55 10.36
C GLY A 210 0.57 27.19 10.76
N VAL A 211 0.98 27.50 12.00
CA VAL A 211 2.33 27.23 12.51
C VAL A 211 2.32 26.04 13.43
N PHE A 212 3.24 25.11 13.20
CA PHE A 212 3.39 23.95 14.10
C PHE A 212 3.92 24.33 15.48
N GLN A 213 3.19 23.93 16.49
CA GLN A 213 3.57 24.06 17.90
C GLN A 213 3.94 22.68 18.46
N LYS A 214 5.10 22.59 19.09
CA LYS A 214 5.49 21.34 19.74
C LYS A 214 4.66 21.10 20.99
N ILE A 215 4.06 19.91 21.10
CA ILE A 215 3.33 19.47 22.28
C ILE A 215 4.34 19.07 23.36
N LYS A 216 4.21 19.68 24.53
CA LYS A 216 5.10 19.39 25.66
C LYS A 216 4.69 18.09 26.33
N ASP A 217 5.70 17.32 26.74
CA ASP A 217 5.52 16.07 27.51
C ASP A 217 4.61 15.04 26.82
N TRP A 218 4.49 15.11 25.48
CA TRP A 218 3.77 14.13 24.71
C TRP A 218 4.44 12.75 24.80
N LYS A 219 3.63 11.73 24.95
CA LYS A 219 4.02 10.32 24.90
C LYS A 219 3.08 9.57 23.96
N PRO A 220 3.57 8.53 23.25
CA PRO A 220 2.69 7.59 22.58
C PRO A 220 1.71 6.99 23.60
N ASP A 221 0.51 6.68 23.14
CA ASP A 221 -0.40 5.85 23.92
C ASP A 221 0.29 4.52 24.18
N GLU A 222 0.36 4.11 25.45
CA GLU A 222 0.85 2.78 25.79
C GLU A 222 -0.18 1.80 25.23
N ASP A 223 0.24 0.89 24.32
CA ASP A 223 -0.61 -0.19 23.86
C ASP A 223 -1.18 -0.87 25.11
N GLU A 224 -2.51 -0.86 25.26
CA GLU A 224 -3.16 -1.63 26.31
C GLU A 224 -2.78 -3.10 26.04
N GLU A 225 -1.80 -3.60 26.82
CA GLU A 225 -1.48 -5.02 26.80
C GLU A 225 -2.78 -5.79 27.03
N ASP A 226 -3.20 -6.53 26.00
CA ASP A 226 -4.38 -7.37 26.09
C ASP A 226 -4.16 -8.36 27.26
N PRO A 227 -4.87 -8.22 28.38
CA PRO A 227 -4.60 -9.00 29.60
C PRO A 227 -4.97 -10.50 29.44
N ASP A 228 -5.41 -10.92 28.28
CA ASP A 228 -5.90 -12.28 28.00
C ASP A 228 -4.97 -13.12 27.10
N MET A 229 -3.71 -12.67 26.87
CA MET A 229 -2.69 -13.49 26.21
C MET A 229 -1.72 -14.15 27.20
N ASP A 230 -2.22 -15.13 27.94
CA ASP A 230 -1.45 -16.11 28.70
C ASP A 230 -1.82 -17.54 28.30
#